data_4e032136e82d0d4470f86681d9095f21
#
_entry.id   4e032136e82d0d4470f86681d9095f21
#
_cell.length_a   1.000
_cell.length_b   1.000
_cell.length_c   1.000
_cell.angle_alpha   90.00
_cell.angle_beta   90.00
_cell.angle_gamma   90.00
#
_symmetry.space_group_name_H-M   'P 1'
#
loop_
_entity.id
_entity.type
_entity.pdbx_description
1 polymer ?
#
loop_
_entity_poly.entity_id
_entity_poly.type
_entity_poly.pdbx_seq_one_letter_code
_entity_poly.pdbx_strand_id
1 'polypeptide(L)'
;MYYNKQAIKATVGHGSVTVKDFSAGINGNKDEENLSLGECAFSYNFNMQGGTLKDGNGVKKSNFGNSPVFSEAGVKPERLYFYKRYNKDAKAYDEYLLIYASDKEIYAAKSTEEQFKKVDGLYFYTPPYACSYNYMGDDVMIFSSDEKMKVYDGTTVTTVENVPSVTSMCIHSERLFATEGGTKTSLWFSDDFNPLNWKVSLDEAGFIDIREGVGSLLKAVSFKDYVYVFANYGIVRVSAYGDQTEFSVDGIAASSGKICADSIAVCGDRVIYLAEDGFYSFSGSSPQRIMRKIDGKIAGVDNSDAKGCYFNGNYYCKLKMQSDCGVRDVLIKYDIHRGTFAVSSELDINDFVVADGEKACELLFLINGKAQPAMLSDRAENFSVPLDKHWLSGKTDLGTTETKRVTRLSLRTLTEIYVTVKSERGSRLLHFFGSNERQSRAVGLKGDLFTVSIDCRTPGATVSALKIEYEY
;
A
#
# COMPACT_ATOMS: atom_id res chain seq x y z
N MET A 1 -56.29 31.69 48.20
CA MET A 1 -56.09 31.04 46.90
C MET A 1 -54.77 30.26 46.91
N TYR A 2 -54.82 28.93 47.12
CA TYR A 2 -53.64 28.09 47.08
C TYR A 2 -53.43 27.65 45.64
N TYR A 3 -52.34 28.11 45.02
CA TYR A 3 -51.87 27.58 43.72
C TYR A 3 -51.20 26.26 43.95
N ASN A 4 -51.85 25.18 43.54
CA ASN A 4 -51.28 23.85 43.45
C ASN A 4 -50.31 23.81 42.27
N LYS A 5 -49.00 23.99 42.47
CA LYS A 5 -47.98 23.72 41.46
C LYS A 5 -47.92 22.20 41.26
N GLN A 6 -48.71 21.69 40.36
CA GLN A 6 -48.39 20.35 39.83
C GLN A 6 -47.05 20.43 39.12
N ALA A 7 -46.08 19.77 39.69
CA ALA A 7 -44.79 19.52 39.02
C ALA A 7 -45.09 18.68 37.76
N ILE A 8 -44.99 19.27 36.59
CA ILE A 8 -44.99 18.53 35.34
C ILE A 8 -43.76 17.62 35.41
N LYS A 9 -43.98 16.32 35.62
CA LYS A 9 -42.92 15.32 35.46
C LYS A 9 -42.55 15.32 33.98
N ALA A 10 -41.39 15.89 33.66
CA ALA A 10 -40.80 15.73 32.32
C ALA A 10 -40.67 14.21 32.05
N THR A 11 -41.33 13.74 31.04
CA THR A 11 -41.18 12.35 30.57
C THR A 11 -39.80 12.24 29.95
N VAL A 12 -38.93 11.48 30.61
CA VAL A 12 -37.59 11.21 30.07
C VAL A 12 -37.76 10.24 28.90
N GLY A 13 -37.39 10.69 27.70
CA GLY A 13 -37.32 9.84 26.52
C GLY A 13 -36.12 8.91 26.62
N HIS A 14 -36.27 7.69 26.13
CA HIS A 14 -35.17 6.73 26.06
C HIS A 14 -34.95 6.30 24.61
N GLY A 15 -33.68 6.20 24.19
CA GLY A 15 -33.31 5.74 22.86
C GLY A 15 -32.12 4.79 22.87
N SER A 16 -31.93 4.09 21.79
CA SER A 16 -30.72 3.31 21.58
C SER A 16 -30.33 3.22 20.11
N VAL A 17 -29.02 3.24 19.86
CA VAL A 17 -28.42 3.08 18.53
C VAL A 17 -27.51 1.88 18.58
N THR A 18 -27.50 1.07 17.50
CA THR A 18 -26.66 -0.13 17.41
C THR A 18 -25.90 -0.17 16.10
N VAL A 19 -24.59 -0.20 16.18
CA VAL A 19 -23.71 -0.52 15.05
C VAL A 19 -23.56 -2.03 14.99
N LYS A 20 -24.21 -2.65 14.00
CA LYS A 20 -24.18 -4.12 13.78
C LYS A 20 -23.13 -4.50 12.75
N ASP A 21 -22.82 -3.59 11.86
CA ASP A 21 -21.96 -3.80 10.70
C ASP A 21 -20.94 -2.65 10.57
N PHE A 22 -19.67 -2.98 10.64
CA PHE A 22 -18.53 -2.06 10.50
C PHE A 22 -17.95 -2.05 9.07
N SER A 23 -18.52 -2.83 8.14
CA SER A 23 -17.96 -3.02 6.79
C SER A 23 -18.03 -1.78 5.89
N ALA A 24 -18.84 -0.78 6.27
CA ALA A 24 -18.89 0.49 5.55
C ALA A 24 -17.54 1.24 5.58
N GLY A 25 -16.69 0.97 6.58
CA GLY A 25 -15.28 1.34 6.64
C GLY A 25 -15.02 2.84 6.80
N ILE A 26 -13.79 3.24 6.52
CA ILE A 26 -13.35 4.65 6.63
C ILE A 26 -14.03 5.48 5.55
N ASN A 27 -14.52 6.67 5.93
CA ASN A 27 -15.00 7.67 5.01
C ASN A 27 -14.47 9.06 5.41
N GLY A 28 -13.44 9.52 4.70
CA GLY A 28 -12.80 10.81 4.89
C GLY A 28 -13.32 11.92 3.98
N ASN A 29 -14.34 11.64 3.14
CA ASN A 29 -14.90 12.63 2.21
C ASN A 29 -16.12 13.35 2.77
N LYS A 30 -16.66 12.86 3.88
CA LYS A 30 -17.76 13.47 4.59
C LYS A 30 -17.24 14.16 5.87
N ASP A 31 -17.87 15.24 6.26
CA ASP A 31 -17.70 15.77 7.59
C ASP A 31 -18.06 14.70 8.63
N GLU A 32 -17.36 14.67 9.74
CA GLU A 32 -17.53 13.65 10.77
C GLU A 32 -18.97 13.53 11.28
N GLU A 33 -19.74 14.63 11.24
CA GLU A 33 -21.15 14.68 11.66
C GLU A 33 -22.11 14.04 10.64
N ASN A 34 -21.66 13.86 9.38
CA ASN A 34 -22.45 13.29 8.30
C ASN A 34 -22.12 11.82 8.00
N LEU A 35 -21.29 11.19 8.83
CA LEU A 35 -20.96 9.77 8.68
C LEU A 35 -22.12 8.88 9.12
N SER A 36 -22.39 7.85 8.32
CA SER A 36 -23.36 6.83 8.70
C SER A 36 -22.82 5.98 9.86
N LEU A 37 -23.71 5.38 10.64
CA LEU A 37 -23.35 4.62 11.85
C LEU A 37 -22.35 3.45 11.63
N GLY A 38 -22.30 2.88 10.44
CA GLY A 38 -21.35 1.82 10.08
C GLY A 38 -20.05 2.36 9.46
N GLU A 39 -19.98 3.66 9.16
CA GLU A 39 -18.78 4.35 8.68
C GLU A 39 -17.96 4.84 9.87
N CYS A 40 -16.65 4.99 9.67
CA CYS A 40 -15.75 5.57 10.66
C CYS A 40 -14.94 6.72 10.07
N ALA A 41 -14.58 7.67 10.92
CA ALA A 41 -13.73 8.79 10.57
C ALA A 41 -12.29 8.34 10.29
N PHE A 42 -11.81 7.34 11.06
CA PHE A 42 -10.51 6.72 10.86
C PHE A 42 -10.46 5.33 11.52
N SER A 43 -9.63 4.45 10.97
CA SER A 43 -9.32 3.15 11.56
C SER A 43 -7.99 2.62 11.03
N TYR A 44 -7.20 2.00 11.89
CA TYR A 44 -5.99 1.29 11.49
C TYR A 44 -5.82 0.00 12.31
N ASN A 45 -5.13 -0.97 11.71
CA ASN A 45 -4.83 -2.28 12.26
C ASN A 45 -6.08 -3.11 12.63
N PHE A 46 -7.28 -2.63 12.31
CA PHE A 46 -8.50 -3.40 12.27
C PHE A 46 -8.89 -3.76 10.83
N ASN A 47 -9.31 -4.99 10.63
CA ASN A 47 -10.00 -5.43 9.43
C ASN A 47 -11.52 -5.37 9.68
N MET A 48 -12.22 -4.60 8.86
CA MET A 48 -13.67 -4.37 8.96
C MET A 48 -14.49 -5.23 7.97
N GLN A 49 -13.83 -6.00 7.11
CA GLN A 49 -14.49 -6.86 6.14
C GLN A 49 -15.31 -7.93 6.85
N GLY A 50 -16.58 -8.04 6.50
CA GLY A 50 -17.51 -9.00 7.14
C GLY A 50 -18.25 -8.45 8.36
N GLY A 51 -18.26 -7.13 8.55
CA GLY A 51 -19.14 -6.46 9.52
C GLY A 51 -18.68 -6.48 10.97
N THR A 52 -17.56 -7.14 11.27
CA THR A 52 -16.97 -7.21 12.60
C THR A 52 -15.57 -6.61 12.57
N LEU A 53 -15.18 -5.83 13.59
CA LEU A 53 -13.79 -5.44 13.73
C LEU A 53 -12.98 -6.67 14.13
N LYS A 54 -11.96 -7.00 13.35
CA LYS A 54 -11.02 -8.10 13.62
C LYS A 54 -9.60 -7.57 13.50
N ASP A 55 -8.62 -8.38 13.93
CA ASP A 55 -7.21 -8.06 13.67
C ASP A 55 -6.99 -7.76 12.19
N GLY A 56 -6.28 -6.68 11.92
CA GLY A 56 -5.76 -6.33 10.61
C GLY A 56 -4.50 -7.11 10.24
N ASN A 57 -3.85 -6.70 9.17
CA ASN A 57 -2.59 -7.26 8.75
C ASN A 57 -1.42 -6.61 9.47
N GLY A 58 -0.39 -7.38 9.71
CA GLY A 58 0.90 -6.95 10.23
C GLY A 58 2.04 -7.61 9.47
N VAL A 59 3.21 -7.68 10.08
CA VAL A 59 4.38 -8.34 9.54
C VAL A 59 5.03 -9.28 10.55
N LYS A 60 5.54 -10.40 10.06
CA LYS A 60 6.29 -11.39 10.83
C LYS A 60 7.59 -11.72 10.11
N LYS A 61 8.50 -12.46 10.76
CA LYS A 61 9.73 -12.94 10.12
C LYS A 61 9.39 -13.68 8.81
N SER A 62 10.12 -13.37 7.74
CA SER A 62 9.97 -14.06 6.44
C SER A 62 10.31 -15.54 6.54
N ASN A 63 9.73 -16.34 5.64
CA ASN A 63 10.10 -17.73 5.42
C ASN A 63 11.15 -17.88 4.32
N PHE A 64 11.64 -16.82 3.72
CA PHE A 64 12.62 -16.84 2.66
C PHE A 64 13.91 -17.50 3.16
N GLY A 65 14.17 -18.74 2.72
CA GLY A 65 15.30 -19.53 3.15
C GLY A 65 15.47 -19.53 4.67
N ASN A 66 16.64 -19.12 5.13
CA ASN A 66 16.95 -18.94 6.56
C ASN A 66 16.58 -17.54 7.09
N SER A 67 15.85 -16.74 6.32
CA SER A 67 15.60 -15.31 6.57
C SER A 67 16.91 -14.56 6.81
N PRO A 68 17.70 -14.34 5.78
CA PRO A 68 19.06 -13.82 5.91
C PRO A 68 19.09 -12.49 6.63
N VAL A 69 20.16 -12.26 7.37
CA VAL A 69 20.35 -11.08 8.21
C VAL A 69 21.26 -10.08 7.48
N PHE A 70 20.82 -8.83 7.43
CA PHE A 70 21.67 -7.72 7.00
C PHE A 70 22.49 -7.23 8.20
N SER A 71 23.79 -7.47 8.20
CA SER A 71 24.64 -7.25 9.38
C SER A 71 25.73 -6.18 9.20
N GLU A 72 25.71 -5.47 8.09
CA GLU A 72 26.72 -4.42 7.83
C GLU A 72 26.56 -3.24 8.78
N ALA A 73 27.59 -2.96 9.57
CA ALA A 73 27.54 -1.97 10.63
C ALA A 73 27.42 -0.54 10.08
N GLY A 74 26.43 0.21 10.54
CA GLY A 74 26.20 1.61 10.16
C GLY A 74 25.57 1.81 8.79
N VAL A 75 25.34 0.75 8.03
CA VAL A 75 24.69 0.76 6.70
C VAL A 75 23.21 0.43 6.85
N LYS A 76 22.32 1.18 6.17
CA LYS A 76 20.89 1.00 6.24
C LYS A 76 20.37 0.39 4.93
N PRO A 77 19.54 -0.66 4.99
CA PRO A 77 18.86 -1.19 3.81
C PRO A 77 17.79 -0.20 3.32
N GLU A 78 17.79 0.12 2.02
CA GLU A 78 16.91 1.14 1.43
C GLU A 78 15.90 0.56 0.44
N ARG A 79 16.30 -0.37 -0.44
CA ARG A 79 15.42 -0.96 -1.45
C ARG A 79 15.64 -2.48 -1.56
N LEU A 80 14.55 -3.21 -1.81
CA LEU A 80 14.54 -4.67 -1.88
C LEU A 80 14.22 -5.13 -3.30
N TYR A 81 14.93 -6.14 -3.79
CA TYR A 81 14.69 -6.79 -5.06
C TYR A 81 14.65 -8.30 -4.87
N PHE A 82 13.89 -8.96 -5.73
CA PHE A 82 13.86 -10.42 -5.82
C PHE A 82 14.35 -10.87 -7.19
N TYR A 83 15.22 -11.85 -7.21
CA TYR A 83 15.79 -12.42 -8.42
C TYR A 83 15.75 -13.95 -8.38
N LYS A 84 15.24 -14.53 -9.45
CA LYS A 84 15.13 -15.97 -9.62
C LYS A 84 15.86 -16.37 -10.89
N ARG A 85 16.77 -17.34 -10.80
CA ARG A 85 17.58 -17.84 -11.88
C ARG A 85 17.48 -19.35 -11.98
N TYR A 86 17.26 -19.88 -13.19
CA TYR A 86 17.32 -21.32 -13.40
C TYR A 86 18.77 -21.81 -13.43
N ASN A 87 19.14 -22.69 -12.50
CA ASN A 87 20.43 -23.34 -12.44
C ASN A 87 20.39 -24.64 -13.24
N LYS A 88 21.06 -24.66 -14.39
CA LYS A 88 21.06 -25.79 -15.33
C LYS A 88 21.70 -27.05 -14.73
N ASP A 89 22.71 -26.88 -13.87
CA ASP A 89 23.41 -27.99 -13.22
C ASP A 89 22.58 -28.64 -12.11
N ALA A 90 21.99 -27.82 -11.26
CA ALA A 90 21.11 -28.26 -10.17
C ALA A 90 19.70 -28.64 -10.64
N LYS A 91 19.30 -28.27 -11.87
CA LYS A 91 17.93 -28.39 -12.43
C LYS A 91 16.86 -27.82 -11.50
N ALA A 92 17.16 -26.70 -10.86
CA ALA A 92 16.32 -26.01 -9.90
C ALA A 92 16.54 -24.49 -10.00
N TYR A 93 15.63 -23.71 -9.42
CA TYR A 93 15.83 -22.28 -9.34
C TYR A 93 16.70 -21.90 -8.14
N ASP A 94 17.68 -21.05 -8.39
CA ASP A 94 18.37 -20.27 -7.37
C ASP A 94 17.59 -18.98 -7.16
N GLU A 95 17.19 -18.73 -5.92
CA GLU A 95 16.42 -17.57 -5.51
C GLU A 95 17.27 -16.65 -4.66
N TYR A 96 17.29 -15.36 -5.00
CA TYR A 96 18.09 -14.34 -4.34
C TYR A 96 17.20 -13.18 -3.88
N LEU A 97 17.45 -12.71 -2.66
CA LEU A 97 17.06 -11.37 -2.25
C LEU A 97 18.25 -10.44 -2.40
N LEU A 98 18.02 -9.27 -2.98
CA LEU A 98 19.04 -8.23 -3.10
C LEU A 98 18.56 -6.97 -2.40
N ILE A 99 19.49 -6.29 -1.73
CA ILE A 99 19.24 -5.06 -0.99
C ILE A 99 20.19 -3.97 -1.52
N TYR A 100 19.63 -2.88 -2.00
CA TYR A 100 20.38 -1.63 -2.16
C TYR A 100 20.41 -0.91 -0.82
N ALA A 101 21.59 -0.44 -0.42
CA ALA A 101 21.81 0.13 0.89
C ALA A 101 22.37 1.56 0.85
N SER A 102 22.39 2.22 2.01
CA SER A 102 22.79 3.63 2.14
C SER A 102 24.25 3.95 1.76
N ASP A 103 25.12 2.94 1.70
CA ASP A 103 26.49 3.02 1.19
C ASP A 103 26.58 2.93 -0.35
N LYS A 104 25.40 2.90 -1.04
CA LYS A 104 25.26 2.86 -2.50
C LYS A 104 25.62 1.52 -3.15
N GLU A 105 25.79 0.49 -2.35
CA GLU A 105 26.12 -0.87 -2.77
C GLU A 105 24.88 -1.78 -2.76
N ILE A 106 24.95 -2.87 -3.52
CA ILE A 106 23.94 -3.91 -3.49
C ILE A 106 24.51 -5.15 -2.81
N TYR A 107 23.72 -5.69 -1.91
CA TYR A 107 24.00 -6.93 -1.17
C TYR A 107 23.02 -7.99 -1.61
N ALA A 108 23.48 -9.23 -1.75
CA ALA A 108 22.65 -10.37 -2.13
C ALA A 108 22.73 -11.47 -1.08
N ALA A 109 21.63 -12.18 -0.92
CA ALA A 109 21.58 -13.43 -0.19
C ALA A 109 20.78 -14.47 -0.99
N LYS A 110 21.35 -15.63 -1.21
CA LYS A 110 20.64 -16.79 -1.76
C LYS A 110 19.67 -17.34 -0.71
N SER A 111 18.58 -17.96 -1.13
CA SER A 111 17.57 -18.52 -0.20
C SER A 111 18.12 -19.56 0.78
N THR A 112 19.30 -20.12 0.50
CA THR A 112 20.02 -21.06 1.37
C THR A 112 21.05 -20.39 2.30
N GLU A 113 21.28 -19.09 2.17
CA GLU A 113 22.28 -18.35 2.95
C GLU A 113 21.65 -17.65 4.15
N GLU A 114 22.45 -17.44 5.20
CA GLU A 114 22.04 -16.80 6.46
C GLU A 114 22.32 -15.29 6.49
N GLN A 115 23.13 -14.78 5.56
CA GLN A 115 23.58 -13.39 5.55
C GLN A 115 23.59 -12.82 4.14
N PHE A 116 23.29 -11.51 4.06
CA PHE A 116 23.53 -10.73 2.87
C PHE A 116 25.03 -10.44 2.70
N LYS A 117 25.53 -10.64 1.49
CA LYS A 117 26.92 -10.37 1.11
C LYS A 117 26.95 -9.31 0.03
N LYS A 118 27.89 -8.39 0.11
CA LYS A 118 28.13 -7.38 -0.91
C LYS A 118 28.43 -8.06 -2.25
N VAL A 119 27.82 -7.53 -3.32
CA VAL A 119 28.06 -7.97 -4.69
C VAL A 119 29.08 -7.04 -5.33
N ASP A 120 30.27 -7.55 -5.57
CA ASP A 120 31.38 -6.75 -6.14
C ASP A 120 31.00 -6.17 -7.51
N GLY A 121 31.24 -4.87 -7.67
CA GLY A 121 30.93 -4.14 -8.90
C GLY A 121 29.47 -3.72 -9.07
N LEU A 122 28.57 -4.10 -8.18
CA LEU A 122 27.14 -3.74 -8.25
C LEU A 122 26.83 -2.57 -7.30
N TYR A 123 27.14 -1.36 -7.74
CA TYR A 123 26.90 -0.12 -6.99
C TYR A 123 26.23 0.93 -7.88
N PHE A 124 25.42 1.82 -7.25
CA PHE A 124 24.70 2.91 -7.91
C PHE A 124 24.61 4.10 -6.96
N TYR A 125 24.70 5.34 -7.48
CA TYR A 125 24.56 6.53 -6.62
C TYR A 125 23.11 6.80 -6.21
N THR A 126 22.13 6.39 -7.04
CA THR A 126 20.70 6.44 -6.74
C THR A 126 20.11 5.03 -6.74
N PRO A 127 19.03 4.77 -5.99
CA PRO A 127 18.41 3.45 -5.96
C PRO A 127 17.99 3.00 -7.36
N PRO A 128 18.57 1.91 -7.92
CA PRO A 128 18.30 1.50 -9.29
C PRO A 128 16.90 0.89 -9.45
N TYR A 129 16.36 1.00 -10.64
CA TYR A 129 15.28 0.13 -11.10
C TYR A 129 15.88 -1.20 -11.55
N ALA A 130 15.09 -2.27 -11.44
CA ALA A 130 15.57 -3.60 -11.78
C ALA A 130 14.47 -4.42 -12.45
N CYS A 131 14.86 -5.29 -13.38
CA CYS A 131 13.99 -6.29 -13.97
C CYS A 131 14.77 -7.57 -14.30
N SER A 132 14.11 -8.71 -14.18
CA SER A 132 14.66 -10.00 -14.63
C SER A 132 14.41 -10.15 -16.13
N TYR A 133 15.40 -10.65 -16.86
CA TYR A 133 15.31 -10.91 -18.29
C TYR A 133 15.96 -12.26 -18.62
N ASN A 134 15.38 -13.02 -19.53
CA ASN A 134 16.03 -14.24 -20.05
C ASN A 134 16.87 -13.86 -21.27
N TYR A 135 18.19 -13.78 -21.08
CA TYR A 135 19.13 -13.39 -22.11
C TYR A 135 19.94 -14.59 -22.56
N MET A 136 19.83 -14.96 -23.84
CA MET A 136 20.50 -16.12 -24.44
C MET A 136 20.27 -17.44 -23.68
N GLY A 137 19.10 -17.60 -23.06
CA GLY A 137 18.72 -18.78 -22.30
C GLY A 137 19.25 -18.82 -20.86
N ASP A 138 19.79 -17.71 -20.36
CA ASP A 138 20.16 -17.52 -18.97
C ASP A 138 19.33 -16.39 -18.35
N ASP A 139 18.80 -16.63 -17.16
CA ASP A 139 18.09 -15.60 -16.42
C ASP A 139 19.10 -14.62 -15.82
N VAL A 140 18.91 -13.35 -16.07
CA VAL A 140 19.76 -12.26 -15.54
C VAL A 140 18.91 -11.19 -14.89
N MET A 141 19.47 -10.49 -13.91
CA MET A 141 18.88 -9.31 -13.30
C MET A 141 19.56 -8.06 -13.86
N ILE A 142 18.79 -7.20 -14.50
CA ILE A 142 19.26 -5.95 -15.09
C ILE A 142 18.90 -4.82 -14.13
N PHE A 143 19.92 -4.09 -13.69
CA PHE A 143 19.80 -2.90 -12.84
C PHE A 143 20.15 -1.67 -13.65
N SER A 144 19.37 -0.61 -13.52
CA SER A 144 19.68 0.68 -14.13
C SER A 144 19.24 1.86 -13.26
N SER A 145 20.02 2.92 -13.32
CA SER A 145 19.74 4.21 -12.71
C SER A 145 20.14 5.34 -13.65
N ASP A 146 20.23 6.57 -13.12
CA ASP A 146 20.63 7.76 -13.87
C ASP A 146 22.04 7.66 -14.48
N GLU A 147 22.82 6.65 -14.15
CA GLU A 147 24.25 6.63 -14.50
C GLU A 147 24.63 5.49 -15.42
N LYS A 148 24.27 4.27 -15.07
CA LYS A 148 24.69 3.06 -15.80
C LYS A 148 23.70 1.93 -15.66
N MET A 149 23.74 1.03 -16.63
CA MET A 149 23.08 -0.25 -16.57
C MET A 149 24.11 -1.34 -16.21
N LYS A 150 23.74 -2.21 -15.33
CA LYS A 150 24.55 -3.37 -14.92
C LYS A 150 23.70 -4.63 -14.92
N VAL A 151 24.32 -5.72 -15.34
CA VAL A 151 23.69 -7.03 -15.44
C VAL A 151 24.35 -7.95 -14.42
N TYR A 152 23.53 -8.60 -13.63
CA TYR A 152 23.94 -9.59 -12.63
C TYR A 152 23.36 -10.95 -12.99
N ASP A 153 24.22 -11.95 -13.12
CA ASP A 153 23.85 -13.32 -13.46
C ASP A 153 23.78 -14.26 -12.25
N GLY A 154 23.83 -13.74 -11.03
CA GLY A 154 23.91 -14.49 -9.78
C GLY A 154 25.36 -14.73 -9.29
N THR A 155 26.37 -14.41 -10.10
CA THR A 155 27.78 -14.57 -9.77
C THR A 155 28.66 -13.40 -10.23
N THR A 156 28.44 -12.90 -11.42
CA THR A 156 29.24 -11.85 -12.05
C THR A 156 28.41 -10.61 -12.37
N VAL A 157 29.08 -9.46 -12.43
CA VAL A 157 28.47 -8.20 -12.82
C VAL A 157 29.12 -7.68 -14.10
N THR A 158 28.29 -7.41 -15.10
CA THR A 158 28.70 -6.80 -16.37
C THR A 158 28.12 -5.42 -16.48
N THR A 159 28.93 -4.40 -16.83
CA THR A 159 28.46 -3.04 -17.11
C THR A 159 28.11 -2.91 -18.60
N VAL A 160 26.94 -2.30 -18.86
CA VAL A 160 26.48 -2.02 -20.22
C VAL A 160 26.75 -0.55 -20.52
N GLU A 161 27.40 -0.31 -21.63
CA GLU A 161 27.78 1.03 -22.09
C GLU A 161 26.69 1.62 -23.03
N ASN A 162 26.69 2.95 -23.19
CA ASN A 162 25.81 3.69 -24.10
C ASN A 162 24.30 3.48 -23.83
N VAL A 163 23.91 3.39 -22.57
CA VAL A 163 22.53 3.31 -22.13
C VAL A 163 21.97 4.69 -21.78
N PRO A 164 20.64 4.91 -21.96
CA PRO A 164 20.00 6.13 -21.46
C PRO A 164 20.00 6.19 -19.93
N SER A 165 19.75 7.37 -19.39
CA SER A 165 19.48 7.55 -17.96
C SER A 165 18.08 7.01 -17.65
N VAL A 166 17.98 5.88 -16.97
CA VAL A 166 16.75 5.12 -16.82
C VAL A 166 16.05 5.38 -15.48
N THR A 167 14.76 5.68 -15.53
CA THR A 167 13.92 5.85 -14.33
C THR A 167 12.86 4.75 -14.17
N SER A 168 12.60 3.97 -15.19
CA SER A 168 11.80 2.73 -15.08
C SER A 168 12.08 1.82 -16.25
N MET A 169 11.84 0.52 -16.09
CA MET A 169 11.98 -0.49 -17.16
C MET A 169 10.81 -1.44 -17.15
N CYS A 170 10.42 -1.90 -18.33
CA CYS A 170 9.53 -3.06 -18.50
C CYS A 170 9.91 -3.86 -19.74
N ILE A 171 9.58 -5.14 -19.73
CA ILE A 171 9.75 -6.03 -20.89
C ILE A 171 8.43 -6.06 -21.67
N HIS A 172 8.51 -5.87 -22.97
CA HIS A 172 7.38 -6.04 -23.88
C HIS A 172 7.88 -6.55 -25.23
N SER A 173 7.31 -7.66 -25.70
CA SER A 173 7.66 -8.29 -26.99
C SER A 173 9.19 -8.39 -27.19
N GLU A 174 9.86 -9.07 -26.24
CA GLU A 174 11.30 -9.37 -26.23
C GLU A 174 12.25 -8.15 -26.12
N ARG A 175 11.71 -6.93 -26.10
CA ARG A 175 12.48 -5.69 -25.89
C ARG A 175 12.35 -5.16 -24.47
N LEU A 176 13.38 -4.49 -23.98
CA LEU A 176 13.29 -3.63 -22.81
C LEU A 176 12.83 -2.24 -23.23
N PHE A 177 11.77 -1.75 -22.60
CA PHE A 177 11.34 -0.35 -22.69
C PHE A 177 11.75 0.38 -21.43
N ALA A 178 12.25 1.61 -21.57
CA ALA A 178 12.73 2.41 -20.46
C ALA A 178 12.30 3.87 -20.58
N THR A 179 11.85 4.46 -19.48
CA THR A 179 11.66 5.92 -19.38
C THR A 179 12.96 6.60 -19.02
N GLU A 180 13.21 7.80 -19.55
CA GLU A 180 14.40 8.58 -19.30
C GLU A 180 14.17 9.58 -18.15
N GLY A 181 15.21 9.80 -17.33
CA GLY A 181 15.16 10.70 -16.18
C GLY A 181 15.08 12.17 -16.51
N GLY A 182 14.73 12.97 -15.50
CA GLY A 182 14.63 14.42 -15.61
C GLY A 182 13.30 14.90 -16.20
N THR A 183 13.33 15.91 -17.08
CA THR A 183 12.15 16.48 -17.76
C THR A 183 11.93 15.91 -19.16
N LYS A 184 12.52 14.77 -19.46
CA LYS A 184 12.50 14.19 -20.80
C LYS A 184 11.20 13.44 -21.07
N THR A 185 10.89 13.36 -22.36
CA THR A 185 9.69 12.75 -22.93
C THR A 185 10.03 11.55 -23.80
N SER A 186 11.26 11.04 -23.73
CA SER A 186 11.72 9.93 -24.54
C SER A 186 11.44 8.59 -23.89
N LEU A 187 10.73 7.73 -24.58
CA LEU A 187 10.62 6.31 -24.27
C LEU A 187 11.66 5.55 -25.09
N TRP A 188 12.66 5.02 -24.42
CA TRP A 188 13.71 4.22 -25.03
C TRP A 188 13.31 2.76 -25.14
N PHE A 189 13.83 2.05 -26.13
CA PHE A 189 13.71 0.61 -26.28
C PHE A 189 15.04 -0.01 -26.72
N SER A 190 15.32 -1.20 -26.16
CA SER A 190 16.49 -1.99 -26.55
C SER A 190 16.29 -2.65 -27.92
N ASP A 191 17.37 -3.18 -28.43
CA ASP A 191 17.31 -4.10 -29.57
C ASP A 191 16.47 -5.35 -29.24
N ASP A 192 15.98 -6.00 -30.26
CA ASP A 192 15.16 -7.20 -30.20
C ASP A 192 15.98 -8.36 -29.65
N PHE A 193 15.44 -9.13 -28.69
CA PHE A 193 16.13 -10.21 -27.97
C PHE A 193 17.48 -9.84 -27.32
N ASN A 194 17.89 -8.56 -27.41
CA ASN A 194 19.17 -8.10 -26.84
C ASN A 194 18.98 -6.88 -25.93
N PRO A 195 18.69 -7.09 -24.63
CA PRO A 195 18.44 -6.01 -23.69
C PRO A 195 19.66 -5.17 -23.37
N LEU A 196 20.84 -5.54 -23.88
CA LEU A 196 22.11 -4.86 -23.63
C LEU A 196 22.50 -3.90 -24.76
N ASN A 197 21.84 -3.97 -25.92
CA ASN A 197 22.08 -3.06 -27.03
C ASN A 197 21.09 -1.88 -27.01
N TRP A 198 21.60 -0.67 -26.77
CA TRP A 198 20.83 0.59 -26.73
C TRP A 198 21.31 1.58 -27.78
N LYS A 199 22.15 1.13 -28.71
CA LYS A 199 22.66 1.96 -29.79
C LYS A 199 21.55 2.24 -30.79
N VAL A 200 21.23 3.54 -30.94
CA VAL A 200 20.23 3.96 -31.92
C VAL A 200 20.68 3.62 -33.34
N SER A 201 19.97 2.73 -33.98
CA SER A 201 20.21 2.27 -35.32
C SER A 201 18.90 1.80 -35.95
N LEU A 202 18.81 1.83 -37.26
CA LEU A 202 17.70 1.24 -37.98
C LEU A 202 17.70 -0.28 -37.74
N ASP A 203 16.54 -0.84 -37.48
CA ASP A 203 16.31 -2.26 -37.13
C ASP A 203 16.95 -2.76 -35.82
N GLU A 204 17.44 -1.89 -34.95
CA GLU A 204 18.02 -2.23 -33.64
C GLU A 204 17.28 -1.51 -32.50
N ALA A 205 18.03 -0.80 -31.67
CA ALA A 205 17.52 -0.01 -30.57
C ALA A 205 17.16 1.43 -31.00
N GLY A 206 16.32 2.09 -30.22
CA GLY A 206 15.90 3.45 -30.52
C GLY A 206 15.15 4.14 -29.37
N PHE A 207 14.49 5.23 -29.71
CA PHE A 207 13.60 5.93 -28.79
C PHE A 207 12.40 6.54 -29.52
N ILE A 208 11.33 6.74 -28.78
CA ILE A 208 10.11 7.43 -29.21
C ILE A 208 9.97 8.70 -28.39
N ASP A 209 9.89 9.86 -29.05
CA ASP A 209 9.63 11.14 -28.38
C ASP A 209 8.11 11.35 -28.21
N ILE A 210 7.62 11.24 -26.99
CA ILE A 210 6.20 11.35 -26.63
C ILE A 210 5.86 12.82 -26.38
N ARG A 211 5.16 13.46 -27.35
CA ARG A 211 4.84 14.90 -27.32
C ARG A 211 3.40 15.22 -26.94
N GLU A 212 2.71 14.30 -26.30
CA GLU A 212 1.28 14.38 -25.99
C GLU A 212 0.90 15.44 -24.89
N GLY A 213 1.84 16.24 -24.43
CA GLY A 213 1.58 17.30 -23.44
C GLY A 213 1.27 16.79 -22.03
N VAL A 214 1.56 15.53 -21.73
CA VAL A 214 1.29 14.88 -20.45
C VAL A 214 2.39 15.10 -19.39
N GLY A 215 3.43 15.85 -19.70
CA GLY A 215 4.58 16.10 -18.84
C GLY A 215 5.66 15.02 -18.94
N SER A 216 6.59 15.01 -17.98
CA SER A 216 7.69 14.04 -17.97
C SER A 216 7.20 12.62 -17.77
N LEU A 217 7.86 11.68 -18.44
CA LEU A 217 7.55 10.26 -18.30
C LEU A 217 8.01 9.73 -16.93
N LEU A 218 7.17 8.93 -16.29
CA LEU A 218 7.42 8.41 -14.96
C LEU A 218 7.73 6.91 -14.98
N LYS A 219 6.86 6.13 -15.63
CA LYS A 219 6.96 4.68 -15.62
C LYS A 219 6.34 4.08 -16.87
N ALA A 220 7.05 3.13 -17.47
CA ALA A 220 6.53 2.27 -18.51
C ALA A 220 6.09 0.94 -17.92
N VAL A 221 4.95 0.42 -18.36
CA VAL A 221 4.45 -0.90 -17.97
C VAL A 221 3.95 -1.65 -19.20
N SER A 222 4.30 -2.92 -19.31
CA SER A 222 3.72 -3.83 -20.28
C SER A 222 2.38 -4.32 -19.75
N PHE A 223 1.31 -4.04 -20.44
CA PHE A 223 -0.02 -4.42 -20.04
C PHE A 223 -0.86 -4.81 -21.27
N LYS A 224 -1.37 -6.05 -21.27
CA LYS A 224 -2.00 -6.65 -22.47
C LYS A 224 -1.03 -6.58 -23.66
N ASP A 225 -1.46 -6.07 -24.78
CA ASP A 225 -0.69 -6.04 -26.04
C ASP A 225 0.04 -4.71 -26.25
N TYR A 226 0.20 -3.87 -25.22
CA TYR A 226 0.74 -2.52 -25.34
C TYR A 226 1.74 -2.18 -24.24
N VAL A 227 2.61 -1.24 -24.54
CA VAL A 227 3.36 -0.50 -23.52
C VAL A 227 2.55 0.73 -23.13
N TYR A 228 2.17 0.83 -21.86
CA TYR A 228 1.56 2.03 -21.32
C TYR A 228 2.60 2.85 -20.57
N VAL A 229 2.71 4.11 -20.98
CA VAL A 229 3.63 5.05 -20.38
C VAL A 229 2.85 6.02 -19.50
N PHE A 230 3.09 5.96 -18.22
CA PHE A 230 2.55 6.89 -17.24
C PHE A 230 3.45 8.10 -17.17
N ALA A 231 2.87 9.28 -17.33
CA ALA A 231 3.54 10.56 -17.22
C ALA A 231 2.98 11.37 -16.05
N ASN A 232 3.53 12.54 -15.78
CA ASN A 232 3.09 13.36 -14.65
C ASN A 232 1.57 13.57 -14.62
N TYR A 233 0.94 13.81 -15.78
CA TYR A 233 -0.45 14.19 -15.88
C TYR A 233 -1.22 13.37 -16.94
N GLY A 234 -0.81 12.16 -17.22
CA GLY A 234 -1.52 11.36 -18.21
C GLY A 234 -0.94 9.98 -18.46
N ILE A 235 -1.62 9.27 -19.34
CA ILE A 235 -1.26 7.92 -19.78
C ILE A 235 -1.25 7.90 -21.30
N VAL A 236 -0.17 7.37 -21.86
CA VAL A 236 0.04 7.19 -23.29
C VAL A 236 0.16 5.71 -23.58
N ARG A 237 -0.47 5.25 -24.64
CA ARG A 237 -0.37 3.89 -25.15
C ARG A 237 0.63 3.85 -26.30
N VAL A 238 1.54 2.91 -26.26
CA VAL A 238 2.47 2.64 -27.37
C VAL A 238 2.19 1.23 -27.88
N SER A 239 1.85 1.13 -29.16
CA SER A 239 1.82 -0.13 -29.89
C SER A 239 3.24 -0.40 -30.39
N ALA A 240 3.87 -1.45 -29.84
CA ALA A 240 5.29 -1.74 -30.06
C ALA A 240 5.45 -3.21 -30.44
N TYR A 241 4.79 -3.60 -31.52
CA TYR A 241 4.87 -4.93 -32.06
C TYR A 241 5.52 -4.88 -33.45
N GLY A 242 6.40 -5.85 -33.74
CA GLY A 242 7.08 -5.94 -35.04
C GLY A 242 8.24 -4.95 -35.23
N ASP A 243 8.34 -4.40 -36.42
CA ASP A 243 9.39 -3.44 -36.79
C ASP A 243 9.19 -2.10 -36.08
N GLN A 244 10.27 -1.49 -35.60
CA GLN A 244 10.24 -0.21 -34.88
C GLN A 244 9.64 0.95 -35.71
N THR A 245 9.63 0.85 -37.03
CA THR A 245 9.00 1.84 -37.93
C THR A 245 7.48 1.79 -37.90
N GLU A 246 6.90 0.71 -37.42
CA GLU A 246 5.46 0.51 -37.23
C GLU A 246 4.97 0.91 -35.84
N PHE A 247 5.86 1.29 -34.91
CA PHE A 247 5.48 1.71 -33.58
C PHE A 247 4.61 2.96 -33.64
N SER A 248 3.49 2.93 -32.93
CA SER A 248 2.55 4.05 -32.89
C SER A 248 2.25 4.49 -31.46
N VAL A 249 1.92 5.78 -31.30
CA VAL A 249 1.68 6.43 -30.03
C VAL A 249 0.27 7.02 -30.03
N ASP A 250 -0.52 6.68 -29.01
CA ASP A 250 -1.85 7.22 -28.79
C ASP A 250 -1.99 7.78 -27.37
N GLY A 251 -2.41 9.01 -27.22
CA GLY A 251 -2.82 9.58 -25.95
C GLY A 251 -4.12 8.94 -25.46
N ILE A 252 -4.13 8.37 -24.23
CA ILE A 252 -5.30 7.66 -23.71
C ILE A 252 -6.08 8.51 -22.73
N ALA A 253 -5.41 9.13 -21.77
CA ALA A 253 -6.07 9.84 -20.69
C ALA A 253 -5.20 10.95 -20.12
N ALA A 254 -5.83 12.06 -19.75
CA ALA A 254 -5.25 13.07 -18.89
C ALA A 254 -5.57 12.72 -17.42
N SER A 255 -4.64 13.02 -16.52
CA SER A 255 -4.82 12.92 -15.07
C SER A 255 -5.02 14.32 -14.49
N SER A 256 -5.94 14.46 -13.54
CA SER A 256 -6.18 15.74 -12.85
C SER A 256 -5.10 16.04 -11.79
N GLY A 257 -4.47 15.02 -11.27
CA GLY A 257 -3.38 15.12 -10.28
C GLY A 257 -2.12 14.42 -10.75
N LYS A 258 -0.98 14.83 -10.20
CA LYS A 258 0.32 14.20 -10.50
C LYS A 258 0.33 12.75 -10.04
N ILE A 259 0.77 11.86 -10.92
CA ILE A 259 0.84 10.43 -10.66
C ILE A 259 2.08 10.09 -9.82
N CYS A 260 1.93 9.21 -8.83
CA CYS A 260 3.05 8.69 -8.03
C CYS A 260 3.64 7.46 -8.73
N ALA A 261 4.85 7.57 -9.26
CA ALA A 261 5.48 6.58 -10.14
C ALA A 261 5.56 5.17 -9.56
N ASP A 262 6.11 5.03 -8.34
CA ASP A 262 6.33 3.73 -7.71
C ASP A 262 5.04 3.08 -7.19
N SER A 263 3.92 3.83 -7.16
CA SER A 263 2.60 3.27 -6.82
C SER A 263 1.97 2.46 -7.97
N ILE A 264 2.45 2.63 -9.20
CA ILE A 264 1.87 1.98 -10.40
C ILE A 264 2.18 0.48 -10.37
N ALA A 265 1.15 -0.34 -10.38
CA ALA A 265 1.27 -1.80 -10.41
C ALA A 265 0.27 -2.44 -11.36
N VAL A 266 0.73 -3.42 -12.12
CA VAL A 266 -0.14 -4.28 -12.94
C VAL A 266 -0.78 -5.32 -12.04
N CYS A 267 -2.11 -5.32 -11.99
CA CYS A 267 -2.94 -6.10 -11.08
C CYS A 267 -3.90 -7.02 -11.87
N GLY A 268 -3.34 -7.99 -12.56
CA GLY A 268 -4.10 -8.89 -13.42
C GLY A 268 -4.67 -8.18 -14.65
N ASP A 269 -5.98 -7.97 -14.70
CA ASP A 269 -6.70 -7.36 -15.83
C ASP A 269 -6.68 -5.83 -15.86
N ARG A 270 -6.01 -5.19 -14.90
CA ARG A 270 -5.94 -3.72 -14.72
C ARG A 270 -4.61 -3.25 -14.16
N VAL A 271 -4.36 -1.97 -14.29
CA VAL A 271 -3.26 -1.27 -13.61
C VAL A 271 -3.88 -0.39 -12.52
N ILE A 272 -3.33 -0.43 -11.31
CA ILE A 272 -3.74 0.43 -10.19
C ILE A 272 -2.61 1.39 -9.88
N TYR A 273 -2.94 2.64 -9.59
CA TYR A 273 -1.98 3.67 -9.24
C TYR A 273 -2.59 4.72 -8.31
N LEU A 274 -1.73 5.46 -7.62
CA LEU A 274 -2.05 6.62 -6.80
C LEU A 274 -1.70 7.89 -7.57
N ALA A 275 -2.58 8.88 -7.53
CA ALA A 275 -2.31 10.26 -7.91
C ALA A 275 -2.55 11.19 -6.70
N GLU A 276 -2.19 12.46 -6.80
CA GLU A 276 -2.36 13.45 -5.71
C GLU A 276 -3.79 13.56 -5.19
N ASP A 277 -4.78 13.27 -6.03
CA ASP A 277 -6.21 13.37 -5.69
C ASP A 277 -6.85 12.02 -5.29
N GLY A 278 -6.12 10.89 -5.38
CA GLY A 278 -6.61 9.58 -4.95
C GLY A 278 -6.19 8.42 -5.85
N PHE A 279 -6.82 7.26 -5.64
CA PHE A 279 -6.49 6.02 -6.34
C PHE A 279 -7.30 5.82 -7.61
N TYR A 280 -6.65 5.25 -8.62
CA TYR A 280 -7.23 4.94 -9.92
C TYR A 280 -6.98 3.50 -10.34
N SER A 281 -7.94 2.94 -11.06
CA SER A 281 -7.85 1.67 -11.78
C SER A 281 -7.97 1.93 -13.27
N PHE A 282 -7.05 1.39 -14.06
CA PHE A 282 -6.95 1.56 -15.50
C PHE A 282 -6.95 0.19 -16.18
N SER A 283 -7.84 -0.04 -17.12
CA SER A 283 -8.00 -1.32 -17.84
C SER A 283 -7.67 -1.24 -19.34
N GLY A 284 -7.00 -0.17 -19.77
CA GLY A 284 -6.59 0.07 -21.17
C GLY A 284 -7.40 1.18 -21.87
N SER A 285 -8.38 1.77 -21.19
CA SER A 285 -9.18 2.90 -21.67
C SER A 285 -9.11 4.07 -20.69
N SER A 286 -10.24 4.61 -20.25
CA SER A 286 -10.25 5.69 -19.27
C SER A 286 -10.03 5.18 -17.84
N PRO A 287 -9.14 5.82 -17.05
CA PRO A 287 -8.97 5.52 -15.65
C PRO A 287 -10.26 5.73 -14.85
N GLN A 288 -10.52 4.85 -13.91
CA GLN A 288 -11.67 4.92 -13.01
C GLN A 288 -11.19 5.15 -11.57
N ARG A 289 -11.78 6.10 -10.88
CA ARG A 289 -11.47 6.32 -9.45
C ARG A 289 -11.98 5.17 -8.60
N ILE A 290 -11.10 4.66 -7.76
CA ILE A 290 -11.38 3.62 -6.76
C ILE A 290 -11.09 4.15 -5.37
N MET A 291 -11.54 3.46 -4.32
CA MET A 291 -11.32 3.83 -2.91
C MET A 291 -11.68 5.29 -2.57
N ARG A 292 -12.67 5.87 -3.26
CA ARG A 292 -13.04 7.30 -3.14
C ARG A 292 -13.23 7.77 -1.70
N LYS A 293 -13.68 6.89 -0.81
CA LYS A 293 -13.93 7.22 0.60
C LYS A 293 -12.70 7.74 1.37
N ILE A 294 -11.49 7.51 0.87
CA ILE A 294 -10.25 7.98 1.53
C ILE A 294 -9.59 9.14 0.81
N ASP A 295 -10.16 9.67 -0.27
CA ASP A 295 -9.56 10.77 -1.02
C ASP A 295 -9.27 11.99 -0.11
N GLY A 296 -10.21 12.36 0.76
CA GLY A 296 -10.02 13.47 1.72
C GLY A 296 -8.94 13.21 2.78
N LYS A 297 -8.49 11.96 2.96
CA LYS A 297 -7.37 11.63 3.86
C LYS A 297 -6.02 11.61 3.15
N ILE A 298 -6.02 11.62 1.82
CA ILE A 298 -4.81 11.60 0.97
C ILE A 298 -4.53 12.99 0.40
N ALA A 299 -5.59 13.73 0.04
CA ALA A 299 -5.46 15.05 -0.56
C ALA A 299 -4.63 16.01 0.30
N GLY A 300 -3.65 16.68 -0.32
CA GLY A 300 -2.74 17.60 0.35
C GLY A 300 -1.63 16.95 1.19
N VAL A 301 -1.52 15.62 1.16
CA VAL A 301 -0.40 14.88 1.77
C VAL A 301 0.63 14.55 0.69
N ASP A 302 1.91 14.81 0.96
CA ASP A 302 2.97 14.42 0.03
C ASP A 302 3.17 12.89 0.04
N ASN A 303 2.80 12.28 -1.07
CA ASN A 303 2.90 10.84 -1.35
C ASN A 303 3.83 10.54 -2.54
N SER A 304 4.80 11.41 -2.82
CA SER A 304 5.77 11.20 -3.89
C SER A 304 6.61 9.92 -3.73
N ASP A 305 6.75 9.43 -2.50
CA ASP A 305 7.44 8.19 -2.11
C ASP A 305 6.50 6.98 -1.97
N ALA A 306 5.22 7.12 -2.37
CA ALA A 306 4.27 6.02 -2.32
C ALA A 306 4.71 4.88 -3.25
N LYS A 307 4.65 3.65 -2.74
CA LYS A 307 5.00 2.44 -3.49
C LYS A 307 3.87 1.44 -3.46
N GLY A 308 3.57 0.86 -4.63
CA GLY A 308 2.49 -0.12 -4.80
C GLY A 308 2.99 -1.44 -5.40
N CYS A 309 2.30 -2.53 -5.08
CA CYS A 309 2.48 -3.81 -5.74
C CYS A 309 1.17 -4.62 -5.76
N TYR A 310 1.14 -5.62 -6.61
CA TYR A 310 0.08 -6.62 -6.65
C TYR A 310 0.55 -7.91 -6.01
N PHE A 311 -0.22 -8.44 -5.07
CA PHE A 311 0.06 -9.71 -4.46
C PHE A 311 -1.23 -10.42 -4.06
N ASN A 312 -1.39 -11.65 -4.53
CA ASN A 312 -2.47 -12.58 -4.15
C ASN A 312 -3.88 -11.94 -4.16
N GLY A 313 -4.27 -11.36 -5.32
CA GLY A 313 -5.59 -10.76 -5.52
C GLY A 313 -5.79 -9.38 -4.88
N ASN A 314 -4.76 -8.83 -4.24
CA ASN A 314 -4.80 -7.54 -3.59
C ASN A 314 -3.76 -6.58 -4.16
N TYR A 315 -4.10 -5.30 -4.20
CA TYR A 315 -3.14 -4.24 -4.38
C TYR A 315 -2.70 -3.72 -3.00
N TYR A 316 -1.41 -3.66 -2.78
CA TYR A 316 -0.81 -3.08 -1.56
C TYR A 316 -0.15 -1.77 -1.91
N CYS A 317 -0.33 -0.76 -1.08
CA CYS A 317 0.31 0.53 -1.26
C CYS A 317 0.76 1.11 0.07
N LYS A 318 2.06 1.41 0.18
CA LYS A 318 2.64 2.23 1.24
C LYS A 318 2.43 3.68 0.87
N LEU A 319 1.86 4.46 1.76
CA LEU A 319 1.63 5.89 1.58
C LEU A 319 1.43 6.59 2.94
N LYS A 320 1.26 7.90 2.89
CA LYS A 320 0.91 8.73 4.06
C LYS A 320 -0.56 9.14 3.99
N MET A 321 -1.24 9.10 5.13
CA MET A 321 -2.65 9.53 5.27
C MET A 321 -2.82 10.46 6.45
N GLN A 322 -3.77 11.41 6.32
CA GLN A 322 -4.23 12.24 7.42
C GLN A 322 -5.05 11.42 8.41
N SER A 323 -4.67 11.44 9.69
CA SER A 323 -5.39 10.83 10.80
C SER A 323 -5.89 11.89 11.79
N ASP A 324 -6.51 11.46 12.87
CA ASP A 324 -6.90 12.29 14.02
C ASP A 324 -5.71 12.90 14.77
N CYS A 325 -4.54 12.26 14.66
CA CYS A 325 -3.29 12.67 15.34
C CYS A 325 -2.22 13.23 14.38
N GLY A 326 -2.61 13.61 13.15
CA GLY A 326 -1.70 14.12 12.11
C GLY A 326 -1.45 13.11 10.99
N VAL A 327 -0.39 13.33 10.21
CA VAL A 327 -0.03 12.45 9.10
C VAL A 327 0.63 11.18 9.61
N ARG A 328 0.19 10.02 9.12
CA ARG A 328 0.72 8.68 9.45
C ARG A 328 1.17 7.95 8.20
N ASP A 329 2.26 7.19 8.32
CA ASP A 329 2.64 6.16 7.36
C ASP A 329 1.73 4.96 7.51
N VAL A 330 1.17 4.51 6.39
CA VAL A 330 0.23 3.41 6.36
C VAL A 330 0.53 2.47 5.19
N LEU A 331 0.13 1.20 5.35
CA LEU A 331 0.01 0.23 4.28
C LEU A 331 -1.48 -0.01 4.02
N ILE A 332 -1.94 0.36 2.83
CA ILE A 332 -3.28 0.01 2.36
C ILE A 332 -3.21 -1.37 1.69
N LYS A 333 -4.16 -2.23 2.05
CA LYS A 333 -4.48 -3.46 1.34
C LYS A 333 -5.84 -3.27 0.67
N TYR A 334 -5.90 -3.30 -0.64
CA TYR A 334 -7.14 -3.20 -1.42
C TYR A 334 -7.46 -4.53 -2.07
N ASP A 335 -8.58 -5.15 -1.68
CA ASP A 335 -9.13 -6.35 -2.31
C ASP A 335 -9.78 -5.95 -3.64
N ILE A 336 -9.17 -6.35 -4.75
CA ILE A 336 -9.57 -5.94 -6.09
C ILE A 336 -10.94 -6.51 -6.48
N HIS A 337 -11.27 -7.70 -6.01
CA HIS A 337 -12.52 -8.38 -6.33
C HIS A 337 -13.70 -7.84 -5.53
N ARG A 338 -13.47 -7.54 -4.25
CA ARG A 338 -14.52 -7.03 -3.36
C ARG A 338 -14.66 -5.52 -3.37
N GLY A 339 -13.64 -4.81 -3.86
CA GLY A 339 -13.60 -3.34 -3.83
C GLY A 339 -13.48 -2.77 -2.41
N THR A 340 -13.00 -3.56 -1.45
CA THR A 340 -12.83 -3.17 -0.05
C THR A 340 -11.36 -2.98 0.30
N PHE A 341 -11.09 -2.16 1.30
CA PHE A 341 -9.71 -1.92 1.72
C PHE A 341 -9.56 -1.98 3.26
N ALA A 342 -8.34 -2.23 3.69
CA ALA A 342 -7.93 -2.17 5.09
C ALA A 342 -6.64 -1.34 5.20
N VAL A 343 -6.47 -0.69 6.34
CA VAL A 343 -5.33 0.18 6.64
C VAL A 343 -4.53 -0.43 7.78
N SER A 344 -3.24 -0.67 7.56
CA SER A 344 -2.28 -1.02 8.60
C SER A 344 -1.33 0.15 8.86
N SER A 345 -1.00 0.42 10.12
CA SER A 345 -0.10 1.48 10.54
C SER A 345 0.93 0.95 11.55
N GLU A 346 1.96 1.75 11.85
CA GLU A 346 3.03 1.43 12.81
C GLU A 346 3.92 0.25 12.39
N LEU A 347 3.96 -0.05 11.10
CA LEU A 347 4.80 -1.10 10.56
C LEU A 347 6.23 -0.65 10.25
N ASP A 348 6.44 0.67 10.11
CA ASP A 348 7.72 1.31 9.77
C ASP A 348 8.39 0.68 8.52
N ILE A 349 7.58 0.50 7.48
CA ILE A 349 8.01 -0.12 6.22
C ILE A 349 8.93 0.83 5.46
N ASN A 350 10.13 0.37 5.16
CA ASN A 350 11.02 1.09 4.25
C ASN A 350 10.69 0.75 2.79
N ASP A 351 10.72 -0.53 2.45
CA ASP A 351 10.45 -1.00 1.09
C ASP A 351 9.77 -2.38 1.11
N PHE A 352 9.29 -2.84 -0.06
CA PHE A 352 8.74 -4.19 -0.21
C PHE A 352 8.83 -4.68 -1.67
N VAL A 353 8.82 -5.99 -1.82
CA VAL A 353 8.86 -6.68 -3.11
C VAL A 353 8.03 -7.97 -3.07
N VAL A 354 7.47 -8.35 -4.20
CA VAL A 354 6.88 -9.68 -4.37
C VAL A 354 7.97 -10.65 -4.76
N ALA A 355 8.20 -11.64 -3.92
CA ALA A 355 9.11 -12.74 -4.18
C ALA A 355 8.31 -13.92 -4.75
N ASP A 356 8.36 -14.05 -6.08
CA ASP A 356 7.70 -15.14 -6.80
C ASP A 356 8.65 -16.35 -6.90
N GLY A 357 8.84 -17.01 -5.76
CA GLY A 357 9.69 -18.18 -5.64
C GLY A 357 9.06 -19.43 -6.26
N GLU A 358 9.89 -20.48 -6.44
CA GLU A 358 9.45 -21.76 -6.97
C GLU A 358 8.48 -22.48 -6.01
N LYS A 359 8.73 -22.38 -4.71
CA LYS A 359 7.93 -23.06 -3.67
C LYS A 359 6.83 -22.22 -3.08
N ALA A 360 7.01 -20.91 -3.04
CA ALA A 360 6.06 -19.97 -2.45
C ALA A 360 6.19 -18.60 -3.09
N CYS A 361 5.05 -17.93 -3.25
CA CYS A 361 5.00 -16.51 -3.57
C CYS A 361 4.75 -15.73 -2.28
N GLU A 362 5.63 -14.81 -1.93
CA GLU A 362 5.57 -14.03 -0.67
C GLU A 362 5.67 -12.53 -0.95
N LEU A 363 4.96 -11.74 -0.17
CA LEU A 363 5.18 -10.28 -0.10
C LEU A 363 6.17 -10.00 1.02
N LEU A 364 7.39 -9.60 0.63
CA LEU A 364 8.50 -9.36 1.54
C LEU A 364 8.69 -7.87 1.78
N PHE A 365 9.02 -7.51 3.02
CA PHE A 365 9.17 -6.14 3.50
C PHE A 365 10.56 -5.92 4.10
N LEU A 366 11.09 -4.72 3.87
CA LEU A 366 12.14 -4.13 4.70
C LEU A 366 11.48 -3.27 5.78
N ILE A 367 11.72 -3.61 7.03
CA ILE A 367 11.24 -2.85 8.19
C ILE A 367 12.43 -2.10 8.79
N ASN A 368 12.26 -0.80 9.03
CA ASN A 368 13.31 0.01 9.64
C ASN A 368 13.74 -0.57 11.00
N GLY A 369 15.04 -0.59 11.24
CA GLY A 369 15.62 -1.15 12.46
C GLY A 369 15.56 -2.66 12.58
N LYS A 370 15.09 -3.40 11.55
CA LYS A 370 15.13 -4.86 11.50
C LYS A 370 16.19 -5.31 10.48
N ALA A 371 17.02 -6.25 10.90
CA ALA A 371 18.09 -6.82 10.07
C ALA A 371 17.58 -7.94 9.13
N GLN A 372 16.36 -8.42 9.33
CA GLN A 372 15.78 -9.55 8.60
C GLN A 372 14.59 -9.08 7.75
N PRO A 373 14.38 -9.64 6.54
CA PRO A 373 13.16 -9.44 5.79
C PRO A 373 11.94 -9.92 6.58
N ALA A 374 10.86 -9.18 6.47
CA ALA A 374 9.56 -9.55 7.00
C ALA A 374 8.65 -10.06 5.90
N MET A 375 7.62 -10.83 6.25
CA MET A 375 6.51 -11.20 5.37
C MET A 375 5.17 -10.78 5.98
N LEU A 376 4.13 -10.74 5.17
CA LEU A 376 2.79 -10.39 5.63
C LEU A 376 2.29 -11.35 6.72
N SER A 377 1.66 -10.80 7.76
CA SER A 377 0.98 -11.54 8.83
C SER A 377 -0.52 -11.26 8.79
N ASP A 378 -1.34 -12.27 9.10
CA ASP A 378 -2.79 -12.13 9.28
C ASP A 378 -3.16 -11.56 10.66
N ARG A 379 -2.18 -11.22 11.47
CA ARG A 379 -2.33 -10.58 12.77
C ARG A 379 -1.74 -9.18 12.72
N ALA A 380 -2.35 -8.25 13.44
CA ALA A 380 -1.80 -6.91 13.64
C ALA A 380 -0.59 -6.98 14.59
N GLU A 381 0.56 -7.34 14.05
CA GLU A 381 1.83 -7.49 14.76
C GLU A 381 3.01 -6.97 13.93
N ASN A 382 4.08 -6.60 14.61
CA ASN A 382 5.37 -6.30 14.00
C ASN A 382 6.43 -7.21 14.65
N PHE A 383 6.84 -8.29 13.98
CA PHE A 383 7.74 -9.33 14.50
C PHE A 383 7.28 -9.87 15.87
N SER A 384 6.04 -10.33 15.94
CA SER A 384 5.39 -10.85 17.16
C SER A 384 5.09 -9.82 18.25
N VAL A 385 5.42 -8.54 18.05
CA VAL A 385 4.99 -7.45 18.93
C VAL A 385 3.60 -6.98 18.49
N PRO A 386 2.57 -7.08 19.33
CA PRO A 386 1.23 -6.63 18.97
C PRO A 386 1.20 -5.13 18.66
N LEU A 387 0.53 -4.76 17.57
CA LEU A 387 0.30 -3.38 17.17
C LEU A 387 -0.97 -2.82 17.85
N ASP A 388 -0.97 -1.53 18.10
CA ASP A 388 -2.16 -0.82 18.53
C ASP A 388 -3.20 -0.81 17.41
N LYS A 389 -4.44 -1.13 17.76
CA LYS A 389 -5.59 -1.14 16.85
C LYS A 389 -6.54 -0.03 17.28
N HIS A 390 -6.99 0.73 16.32
CA HIS A 390 -7.84 1.90 16.55
C HIS A 390 -9.01 1.94 15.57
N TRP A 391 -10.18 2.29 16.09
CA TRP A 391 -11.37 2.60 15.32
C TRP A 391 -12.05 3.82 15.94
N LEU A 392 -12.39 4.83 15.12
CA LEU A 392 -13.02 6.08 15.56
C LEU A 392 -14.29 6.32 14.75
N SER A 393 -15.44 6.37 15.41
CA SER A 393 -16.72 6.75 14.78
C SER A 393 -16.70 8.19 14.26
N GLY A 394 -17.67 8.53 13.43
CA GLY A 394 -18.07 9.93 13.24
C GLY A 394 -18.65 10.52 14.53
N LYS A 395 -18.90 11.83 14.49
CA LYS A 395 -19.72 12.53 15.47
C LYS A 395 -21.18 12.23 15.20
N THR A 396 -21.90 11.73 16.17
CA THR A 396 -23.30 11.34 16.03
C THR A 396 -24.19 12.05 17.06
N ASP A 397 -25.32 12.51 16.61
CA ASP A 397 -26.41 13.00 17.46
C ASP A 397 -27.30 11.86 17.99
N LEU A 398 -26.94 10.59 17.73
CA LEU A 398 -27.70 9.40 18.10
C LEU A 398 -29.16 9.40 17.59
N GLY A 399 -29.46 10.21 16.54
CA GLY A 399 -30.77 10.33 15.91
C GLY A 399 -31.74 11.26 16.61
N THR A 400 -31.25 12.19 17.43
CA THR A 400 -32.07 13.27 18.03
C THR A 400 -31.22 14.52 18.24
N THR A 401 -31.83 15.70 18.00
CA THR A 401 -31.17 17.00 18.18
C THR A 401 -31.21 17.50 19.63
N GLU A 402 -31.95 16.82 20.51
CA GLU A 402 -32.03 17.17 21.94
C GLU A 402 -30.73 16.86 22.67
N THR A 403 -30.40 17.65 23.71
CA THR A 403 -29.31 17.33 24.64
C THR A 403 -29.62 16.01 25.35
N LYS A 404 -28.76 15.04 25.21
CA LYS A 404 -28.97 13.70 25.75
C LYS A 404 -27.88 13.27 26.72
N ARG A 405 -28.20 12.24 27.51
CA ARG A 405 -27.24 11.58 28.38
C ARG A 405 -27.06 10.15 27.92
N VAL A 406 -25.87 9.79 27.44
CA VAL A 406 -25.53 8.39 27.21
C VAL A 406 -25.44 7.68 28.56
N THR A 407 -26.33 6.72 28.76
CA THR A 407 -26.45 5.99 30.04
C THR A 407 -25.59 4.76 30.05
N ARG A 408 -25.53 4.02 28.93
CA ARG A 408 -24.89 2.72 28.84
C ARG A 408 -24.32 2.46 27.44
N LEU A 409 -23.20 1.74 27.41
CA LEU A 409 -22.60 1.19 26.20
C LEU A 409 -22.43 -0.31 26.36
N SER A 410 -22.83 -1.07 25.36
CA SER A 410 -22.76 -2.54 25.33
C SER A 410 -22.14 -3.03 24.04
N LEU A 411 -21.31 -4.05 24.14
CA LEU A 411 -20.69 -4.72 22.97
C LEU A 411 -20.33 -6.17 23.31
N ARG A 412 -19.87 -6.90 22.30
CA ARG A 412 -19.27 -8.23 22.45
C ARG A 412 -17.83 -8.16 21.95
N THR A 413 -16.89 -8.66 22.76
CA THR A 413 -15.48 -8.75 22.39
C THR A 413 -14.87 -10.04 22.93
N LEU A 414 -13.98 -10.66 22.14
CA LEU A 414 -13.24 -11.85 22.59
C LEU A 414 -11.92 -11.52 23.28
N THR A 415 -11.51 -10.26 23.22
CA THR A 415 -10.25 -9.78 23.83
C THR A 415 -10.49 -8.54 24.68
N GLU A 416 -9.51 -8.19 25.47
CA GLU A 416 -9.49 -6.94 26.22
C GLU A 416 -9.47 -5.73 25.26
N ILE A 417 -10.40 -4.79 25.48
CA ILE A 417 -10.49 -3.55 24.72
C ILE A 417 -10.82 -2.36 25.61
N TYR A 418 -10.44 -1.19 25.14
CA TYR A 418 -10.78 0.09 25.74
C TYR A 418 -11.71 0.86 24.80
N VAL A 419 -12.79 1.41 25.34
CA VAL A 419 -13.75 2.21 24.57
C VAL A 419 -13.86 3.58 25.20
N THR A 420 -13.56 4.62 24.43
CA THR A 420 -13.75 6.00 24.89
C THR A 420 -15.01 6.57 24.25
N VAL A 421 -15.93 7.07 25.07
CA VAL A 421 -17.06 7.87 24.63
C VAL A 421 -16.74 9.33 24.95
N LYS A 422 -16.78 10.19 23.95
CA LYS A 422 -16.46 11.62 24.06
C LYS A 422 -17.64 12.46 23.61
N SER A 423 -17.91 13.56 24.30
CA SER A 423 -18.79 14.64 23.89
C SER A 423 -18.09 15.98 24.06
N GLU A 424 -18.75 17.08 23.70
CA GLU A 424 -18.29 18.45 23.96
C GLU A 424 -18.16 18.78 25.45
N ARG A 425 -18.77 17.97 26.34
CA ARG A 425 -18.77 18.17 27.80
C ARG A 425 -17.80 17.27 28.56
N GLY A 426 -17.07 16.39 27.88
CA GLY A 426 -16.08 15.53 28.48
C GLY A 426 -15.92 14.16 27.80
N SER A 427 -15.25 13.25 28.49
CA SER A 427 -15.01 11.90 28.00
C SER A 427 -15.15 10.85 29.10
N ARG A 428 -15.43 9.61 28.71
CA ARG A 428 -15.46 8.43 29.59
C ARG A 428 -14.71 7.27 28.94
N LEU A 429 -13.71 6.76 29.63
CA LEU A 429 -13.00 5.53 29.27
C LEU A 429 -13.70 4.34 29.92
N LEU A 430 -14.00 3.32 29.13
CA LEU A 430 -14.66 2.09 29.55
C LEU A 430 -13.74 0.92 29.21
N HIS A 431 -13.65 -0.04 30.13
CA HIS A 431 -12.85 -1.24 29.97
C HIS A 431 -13.76 -2.47 29.82
N PHE A 432 -13.48 -3.28 28.79
CA PHE A 432 -14.19 -4.54 28.51
C PHE A 432 -13.16 -5.68 28.45
N PHE A 433 -13.50 -6.79 29.08
CA PHE A 433 -12.68 -7.99 29.08
C PHE A 433 -13.12 -8.94 27.95
N GLY A 434 -12.24 -9.87 27.56
CA GLY A 434 -12.60 -10.91 26.59
C GLY A 434 -13.74 -11.80 27.13
N SER A 435 -14.83 -11.91 26.37
CA SER A 435 -15.99 -12.77 26.68
C SER A 435 -16.84 -13.04 25.44
N ASN A 436 -17.41 -14.24 25.36
CA ASN A 436 -18.41 -14.59 24.34
C ASN A 436 -19.75 -13.92 24.58
N GLU A 437 -19.98 -13.40 25.80
CA GLU A 437 -21.23 -12.74 26.15
C GLU A 437 -21.18 -11.24 25.86
N ARG A 438 -22.37 -10.66 25.70
CA ARG A 438 -22.52 -9.22 25.58
C ARG A 438 -22.26 -8.57 26.92
N GLN A 439 -21.28 -7.68 26.98
CA GLN A 439 -20.96 -6.90 28.17
C GLN A 439 -21.57 -5.51 28.07
N SER A 440 -21.84 -4.91 29.20
CA SER A 440 -22.42 -3.58 29.33
C SER A 440 -21.70 -2.76 30.41
N ARG A 441 -21.47 -1.46 30.14
CA ARG A 441 -20.85 -0.52 31.07
C ARG A 441 -21.66 0.76 31.13
N ALA A 442 -21.76 1.32 32.35
CA ALA A 442 -22.37 2.62 32.55
C ALA A 442 -21.45 3.73 32.03
N VAL A 443 -22.02 4.73 31.37
CA VAL A 443 -21.29 5.86 30.77
C VAL A 443 -21.57 7.15 31.59
N GLY A 444 -22.82 7.59 31.64
CA GLY A 444 -23.23 8.75 32.39
C GLY A 444 -22.76 10.10 31.82
N LEU A 445 -22.52 10.18 30.52
CA LEU A 445 -21.99 11.36 29.84
C LEU A 445 -23.11 12.13 29.15
N LYS A 446 -23.18 13.48 29.37
CA LYS A 446 -24.12 14.40 28.77
C LYS A 446 -23.52 15.07 27.53
N GLY A 447 -24.31 15.36 26.51
CA GLY A 447 -23.87 16.08 25.33
C GLY A 447 -24.92 16.11 24.21
N ASP A 448 -24.58 16.82 23.16
CA ASP A 448 -25.38 16.96 21.94
C ASP A 448 -24.82 16.05 20.85
N LEU A 449 -23.50 15.99 20.71
CA LEU A 449 -22.79 15.14 19.78
C LEU A 449 -21.82 14.20 20.51
N PHE A 450 -21.70 12.98 20.04
CA PHE A 450 -20.84 11.96 20.63
C PHE A 450 -19.94 11.32 19.58
N THR A 451 -18.70 11.03 19.99
CA THR A 451 -17.79 10.11 19.28
C THR A 451 -17.48 8.90 20.14
N VAL A 452 -17.24 7.78 19.51
CA VAL A 452 -16.80 6.55 20.15
C VAL A 452 -15.49 6.10 19.50
N SER A 453 -14.44 5.90 20.30
CA SER A 453 -13.26 5.18 19.86
C SER A 453 -13.17 3.82 20.50
N ILE A 454 -12.59 2.86 19.78
CA ILE A 454 -12.29 1.51 20.23
C ILE A 454 -10.80 1.29 20.05
N ASP A 455 -10.11 0.99 21.13
CA ASP A 455 -8.66 0.81 21.18
C ASP A 455 -8.33 -0.59 21.72
N CYS A 456 -7.45 -1.31 21.05
CA CYS A 456 -7.03 -2.66 21.44
C CYS A 456 -5.60 -2.93 21.04
N ARG A 457 -4.81 -3.48 21.97
CA ARG A 457 -3.46 -3.97 21.68
C ARG A 457 -3.35 -5.49 21.68
N THR A 458 -4.32 -6.16 22.28
CA THR A 458 -4.32 -7.62 22.44
C THR A 458 -4.48 -8.32 21.08
N PRO A 459 -3.66 -9.35 20.74
CA PRO A 459 -3.83 -10.13 19.52
C PRO A 459 -5.17 -10.87 19.49
N GLY A 460 -5.71 -11.09 18.28
CA GLY A 460 -6.99 -11.77 18.09
C GLY A 460 -8.21 -10.91 18.43
N ALA A 461 -8.08 -9.59 18.34
CA ALA A 461 -9.16 -8.66 18.61
C ALA A 461 -10.40 -8.95 17.75
N THR A 462 -11.55 -8.97 18.41
CA THR A 462 -12.85 -9.12 17.72
C THR A 462 -13.87 -8.26 18.44
N VAL A 463 -14.52 -7.32 17.74
CA VAL A 463 -15.58 -6.48 18.32
C VAL A 463 -16.80 -6.52 17.42
N SER A 464 -17.96 -6.74 18.03
CA SER A 464 -19.24 -6.79 17.33
C SER A 464 -20.39 -6.19 18.13
N ALA A 465 -21.41 -5.73 17.42
CA ALA A 465 -22.68 -5.29 17.97
C ALA A 465 -22.56 -4.19 19.05
N LEU A 466 -21.88 -3.09 18.74
CA LEU A 466 -21.79 -1.91 19.58
C LEU A 466 -23.17 -1.25 19.73
N LYS A 467 -23.73 -1.22 20.95
CA LYS A 467 -25.00 -0.57 21.26
C LYS A 467 -24.76 0.57 22.25
N ILE A 468 -25.34 1.71 21.96
CA ILE A 468 -25.35 2.92 22.82
C ILE A 468 -26.79 3.17 23.25
N GLU A 469 -27.03 3.27 24.56
CA GLU A 469 -28.31 3.60 25.17
C GLU A 469 -28.24 5.00 25.78
N TYR A 470 -29.28 5.78 25.57
CA TYR A 470 -29.33 7.19 26.03
C TYR A 470 -30.73 7.59 26.50
N GLU A 471 -30.78 8.67 27.28
CA GLU A 471 -31.96 9.39 27.72
C GLU A 471 -31.90 10.85 27.31
N TYR A 472 -33.04 11.48 27.05
CA TYR A 472 -33.20 12.92 26.67
C TYR A 472 -34.46 13.54 27.23
#